data_51308b9ccf5d5479baf6cd5b9be44664
#
_entry.id   51308b9ccf5d5479baf6cd5b9be44664
#
_cell.length_a   1.000
_cell.length_b   1.000
_cell.length_c   1.000
_cell.angle_alpha   90.00
_cell.angle_beta   90.00
_cell.angle_gamma   90.00
#
_symmetry.space_group_name_H-M   'P 1'
#
loop_
_entity.id
_entity.type
_entity.pdbx_description
1 polymer ?
#
loop_
_entity_poly.entity_id
_entity_poly.type
_entity_poly.pdbx_seq_one_letter_code
_entity_poly.pdbx_strand_id
1 'polypeptide(L)'
;MEKKKLSRKELKYYAKMAAESYVDDPVHVYATKSEKLRKKFLYHFMLERLSTSNREDVIFEDEEKRGICIWRDAHNDYTMFDFMLCPNWVFLCVYNISLIKTLRVFSNLDNKIFEKNTLLISPVFVDKAHQGKGIATRLIKQGIEELVPQGYKLGLETQNPENVPFYEKLGFKTLEYKFFENVEIHNYYMVYDGEEKE
;
A
#
# COMPACT_ATOMS: atom_id res chain seq x y z
N MET A 1 6.19 21.61 -5.99
CA MET A 1 6.85 20.30 -6.25
C MET A 1 6.35 19.73 -7.56
N GLU A 2 7.23 19.35 -8.47
CA GLU A 2 6.83 18.69 -9.72
C GLU A 2 6.46 17.23 -9.39
N LYS A 3 5.16 16.89 -9.52
CA LYS A 3 4.68 15.56 -9.16
C LYS A 3 5.19 14.54 -10.17
N LYS A 4 5.96 13.58 -9.71
CA LYS A 4 6.53 12.52 -10.55
C LYS A 4 5.41 11.64 -11.10
N LYS A 5 5.44 11.37 -12.41
CA LYS A 5 4.64 10.32 -13.04
C LYS A 5 5.53 9.17 -13.45
N LEU A 6 5.13 7.95 -13.10
CA LEU A 6 5.84 6.75 -13.53
C LEU A 6 5.62 6.49 -15.03
N SER A 7 6.70 6.30 -15.75
CA SER A 7 6.66 5.85 -17.14
C SER A 7 6.13 4.40 -17.22
N ARG A 8 5.68 3.98 -18.41
CA ARG A 8 5.18 2.60 -18.63
C ARG A 8 6.22 1.52 -18.29
N LYS A 9 7.52 1.83 -18.45
CA LYS A 9 8.61 0.94 -18.07
C LYS A 9 8.75 0.84 -16.55
N GLU A 10 8.68 1.98 -15.85
CA GLU A 10 8.75 2.04 -14.40
C GLU A 10 7.53 1.37 -13.74
N LEU A 11 6.33 1.58 -14.28
CA LEU A 11 5.12 0.89 -13.80
C LEU A 11 5.30 -0.64 -13.79
N LYS A 12 5.80 -1.21 -14.88
CA LYS A 12 6.07 -2.66 -14.97
C LYS A 12 7.16 -3.11 -14.01
N TYR A 13 8.22 -2.30 -13.88
CA TYR A 13 9.33 -2.58 -12.98
C TYR A 13 8.87 -2.62 -11.52
N TYR A 14 8.16 -1.56 -11.08
CA TYR A 14 7.65 -1.47 -9.72
C TYR A 14 6.53 -2.47 -9.43
N ALA A 15 5.67 -2.77 -10.39
CA ALA A 15 4.66 -3.82 -10.23
C ALA A 15 5.28 -5.20 -9.97
N LYS A 16 6.40 -5.52 -10.66
CA LYS A 16 7.15 -6.76 -10.39
C LYS A 16 7.78 -6.76 -9.01
N MET A 17 8.42 -5.67 -8.62
CA MET A 17 9.04 -5.51 -7.29
C MET A 17 7.98 -5.64 -6.18
N ALA A 18 6.84 -4.96 -6.33
CA ALA A 18 5.73 -5.04 -5.39
C ALA A 18 5.19 -6.47 -5.26
N ALA A 19 5.05 -7.19 -6.37
CA ALA A 19 4.58 -8.57 -6.37
C ALA A 19 5.50 -9.51 -5.57
N GLU A 20 6.81 -9.30 -5.62
CA GLU A 20 7.77 -10.05 -4.82
C GLU A 20 7.77 -9.62 -3.34
N SER A 21 7.57 -8.32 -3.06
CA SER A 21 7.56 -7.78 -1.69
C SER A 21 6.31 -8.18 -0.90
N TYR A 22 5.14 -8.21 -1.55
CA TYR A 22 3.85 -8.49 -0.89
C TYR A 22 3.39 -9.95 -1.00
N VAL A 23 4.22 -10.83 -1.58
CA VAL A 23 3.82 -12.22 -1.84
C VAL A 23 3.43 -12.99 -0.58
N ASP A 24 4.04 -12.67 0.56
CA ASP A 24 3.81 -13.33 1.84
C ASP A 24 2.92 -12.52 2.79
N ASP A 25 2.34 -11.40 2.32
CA ASP A 25 1.39 -10.61 3.10
C ASP A 25 0.14 -11.42 3.45
N PRO A 26 -0.37 -11.34 4.71
CA PRO A 26 -1.50 -12.14 5.18
C PRO A 26 -2.74 -12.05 4.29
N VAL A 27 -3.08 -10.87 3.78
CA VAL A 27 -4.23 -10.67 2.87
C VAL A 27 -4.06 -11.48 1.59
N HIS A 28 -2.87 -11.49 1.03
CA HIS A 28 -2.59 -12.17 -0.23
C HIS A 28 -2.45 -13.68 -0.04
N VAL A 29 -1.90 -14.11 1.07
CA VAL A 29 -1.87 -15.53 1.47
C VAL A 29 -3.28 -16.07 1.70
N TYR A 30 -4.15 -15.27 2.33
CA TYR A 30 -5.57 -15.62 2.48
C TYR A 30 -6.27 -15.72 1.12
N ALA A 31 -6.03 -14.78 0.21
CA ALA A 31 -6.65 -14.72 -1.10
C ALA A 31 -6.28 -15.94 -1.96
N THR A 32 -5.02 -16.37 -1.93
CA THR A 32 -4.58 -17.57 -2.65
C THR A 32 -3.35 -18.24 -2.03
N LYS A 33 -3.44 -19.55 -1.80
CA LYS A 33 -2.35 -20.32 -1.18
C LYS A 33 -1.17 -20.58 -2.13
N SER A 34 -1.39 -20.54 -3.44
CA SER A 34 -0.34 -20.75 -4.43
C SER A 34 0.52 -19.51 -4.61
N GLU A 35 1.79 -19.54 -4.18
CA GLU A 35 2.75 -18.43 -4.33
C GLU A 35 2.87 -17.97 -5.79
N LYS A 36 2.94 -18.92 -6.73
CA LYS A 36 3.02 -18.63 -8.18
C LYS A 36 1.80 -17.83 -8.66
N LEU A 37 0.60 -18.16 -8.18
CA LEU A 37 -0.62 -17.43 -8.52
C LEU A 37 -0.66 -16.08 -7.80
N ARG A 38 -0.22 -16.01 -6.53
CA ARG A 38 -0.09 -14.74 -5.79
C ARG A 38 0.80 -13.75 -6.54
N LYS A 39 2.00 -14.16 -6.96
CA LYS A 39 2.92 -13.29 -7.71
C LYS A 39 2.31 -12.77 -9.00
N LYS A 40 1.61 -13.62 -9.76
CA LYS A 40 0.91 -13.19 -10.97
C LYS A 40 -0.22 -12.20 -10.66
N PHE A 41 -1.06 -12.52 -9.68
CA PHE A 41 -2.13 -11.66 -9.23
C PHE A 41 -1.58 -10.29 -8.79
N LEU A 42 -0.61 -10.29 -7.87
CA LEU A 42 0.01 -9.08 -7.34
C LEU A 42 0.65 -8.23 -8.43
N TYR A 43 1.31 -8.84 -9.42
CA TYR A 43 1.88 -8.08 -10.52
C TYR A 43 0.81 -7.27 -11.28
N HIS A 44 -0.30 -7.91 -11.65
CA HIS A 44 -1.37 -7.23 -12.38
C HIS A 44 -2.13 -6.23 -11.50
N PHE A 45 -2.40 -6.60 -10.26
CA PHE A 45 -3.03 -5.71 -9.28
C PHE A 45 -2.19 -4.45 -9.02
N MET A 46 -0.89 -4.61 -8.80
CA MET A 46 0.00 -3.47 -8.56
C MET A 46 0.26 -2.67 -9.83
N LEU A 47 0.34 -3.30 -11.00
CA LEU A 47 0.44 -2.58 -12.26
C LEU A 47 -0.75 -1.63 -12.46
N GLU A 48 -1.93 -2.11 -12.16
CA GLU A 48 -3.14 -1.29 -12.21
C GLU A 48 -3.12 -0.18 -11.17
N ARG A 49 -2.89 -0.55 -9.89
CA ARG A 49 -2.87 0.42 -8.79
C ARG A 49 -1.82 1.53 -9.00
N LEU A 50 -0.67 1.20 -9.57
CA LEU A 50 0.36 2.20 -9.91
C LEU A 50 0.00 3.02 -11.15
N SER A 51 -0.76 2.46 -12.10
CA SER A 51 -1.18 3.17 -13.31
C SER A 51 -2.31 4.17 -13.06
N THR A 52 -3.14 3.91 -12.05
CA THR A 52 -4.23 4.79 -11.62
C THR A 52 -3.76 5.89 -10.68
N SER A 53 -2.42 6.01 -10.43
CA SER A 53 -1.91 7.09 -9.60
C SER A 53 -2.40 8.44 -10.12
N ASN A 54 -3.21 9.10 -9.27
CA ASN A 54 -3.85 10.35 -9.57
C ASN A 54 -2.81 11.48 -9.68
N ARG A 55 -3.21 12.62 -10.25
CA ARG A 55 -2.38 13.83 -10.27
C ARG A 55 -2.03 14.35 -8.88
N GLU A 56 -2.73 13.86 -7.85
CA GLU A 56 -2.58 14.26 -6.45
C GLU A 56 -1.65 13.34 -5.65
N ASP A 57 -1.34 12.15 -6.14
CA ASP A 57 -0.41 11.22 -5.48
C ASP A 57 1.00 11.82 -5.41
N VAL A 58 1.65 11.67 -4.24
CA VAL A 58 3.03 12.08 -4.03
C VAL A 58 3.90 10.83 -3.99
N ILE A 59 4.92 10.80 -4.84
CA ILE A 59 5.77 9.63 -5.04
C ILE A 59 7.20 9.94 -4.61
N PHE A 60 7.70 9.17 -3.64
CA PHE A 60 9.10 9.15 -3.23
C PHE A 60 9.75 7.87 -3.73
N GLU A 61 10.86 8.00 -4.42
CA GLU A 61 11.59 6.89 -5.04
C GLU A 61 13.03 6.88 -4.54
N ASP A 62 13.56 5.69 -4.25
CA ASP A 62 14.98 5.52 -3.96
C ASP A 62 15.84 5.85 -5.19
N GLU A 63 16.98 6.52 -5.01
CA GLU A 63 17.86 6.99 -6.10
C GLU A 63 18.27 5.87 -7.06
N GLU A 64 18.51 4.68 -6.53
CA GLU A 64 18.85 3.47 -7.30
C GLU A 64 17.61 2.65 -7.69
N LYS A 65 16.41 3.20 -7.50
CA LYS A 65 15.12 2.56 -7.82
C LYS A 65 14.86 1.23 -7.08
N ARG A 66 15.45 1.07 -5.90
CA ARG A 66 15.29 -0.14 -5.06
C ARG A 66 14.03 -0.16 -4.21
N GLY A 67 13.31 0.95 -4.16
CA GLY A 67 12.06 1.08 -3.40
C GLY A 67 11.29 2.34 -3.78
N ILE A 68 10.03 2.36 -3.40
CA ILE A 68 9.09 3.47 -3.66
C ILE A 68 8.11 3.57 -2.50
N CYS A 69 7.73 4.80 -2.16
CA CYS A 69 6.65 5.12 -1.24
C CYS A 69 5.68 6.07 -1.95
N ILE A 70 4.41 5.74 -1.95
CA ILE A 70 3.36 6.55 -2.58
C ILE A 70 2.38 6.99 -1.50
N TRP A 71 2.11 8.29 -1.47
CA TRP A 71 1.12 8.90 -0.58
C TRP A 71 -0.11 9.30 -1.38
N ARG A 72 -1.28 8.86 -0.95
CA ARG A 72 -2.58 9.08 -1.58
C ARG A 72 -3.56 9.71 -0.62
N ASP A 73 -4.47 10.52 -1.13
CA ASP A 73 -5.58 11.01 -0.35
C ASP A 73 -6.45 9.85 0.16
N ALA A 74 -6.71 9.83 1.49
CA ALA A 74 -7.51 8.81 2.13
C ALA A 74 -8.95 8.72 1.59
N HIS A 75 -9.49 9.82 1.10
CA HIS A 75 -10.87 9.93 0.63
C HIS A 75 -11.01 9.85 -0.89
N ASN A 76 -9.87 9.79 -1.61
CA ASN A 76 -9.84 9.63 -3.06
C ASN A 76 -9.48 8.17 -3.43
N ASP A 77 -10.22 7.24 -2.83
CA ASP A 77 -9.93 5.83 -2.96
C ASP A 77 -10.32 5.27 -4.31
N TYR A 78 -9.43 4.39 -4.78
CA TYR A 78 -9.69 3.41 -5.82
C TYR A 78 -10.85 2.52 -5.37
N THR A 79 -12.03 2.80 -5.92
CA THR A 79 -13.25 2.08 -5.55
C THR A 79 -13.27 0.68 -6.17
N MET A 80 -14.13 -0.19 -5.62
CA MET A 80 -14.40 -1.50 -6.24
C MET A 80 -14.91 -1.33 -7.69
N PHE A 81 -15.56 -0.20 -8.00
CA PHE A 81 -16.04 0.11 -9.34
C PHE A 81 -14.87 0.41 -10.30
N ASP A 82 -13.86 1.16 -9.86
CA ASP A 82 -12.64 1.41 -10.64
C ASP A 82 -11.89 0.10 -10.92
N PHE A 83 -11.82 -0.78 -9.91
CA PHE A 83 -11.26 -2.13 -10.08
C PHE A 83 -12.06 -2.96 -11.12
N MET A 84 -13.38 -2.90 -11.12
CA MET A 84 -14.23 -3.61 -12.07
C MET A 84 -14.14 -3.06 -13.51
N LEU A 85 -13.88 -1.76 -13.68
CA LEU A 85 -13.67 -1.13 -14.98
C LEU A 85 -12.28 -1.38 -15.56
N CYS A 86 -11.37 -1.91 -14.75
CA CYS A 86 -10.02 -2.20 -15.16
C CYS A 86 -9.96 -3.39 -16.13
N PRO A 87 -9.34 -3.27 -17.31
CA PRO A 87 -9.21 -4.37 -18.27
C PRO A 87 -8.51 -5.61 -17.69
N ASN A 88 -7.69 -5.42 -16.66
CA ASN A 88 -6.93 -6.50 -16.02
C ASN A 88 -7.78 -7.36 -15.08
N TRP A 89 -8.99 -6.94 -14.66
CA TRP A 89 -9.83 -7.72 -13.77
C TRP A 89 -10.24 -9.09 -14.39
N VAL A 90 -10.35 -9.16 -15.73
CA VAL A 90 -10.62 -10.43 -16.43
C VAL A 90 -9.49 -11.44 -16.15
N PHE A 91 -8.23 -11.00 -16.15
CA PHE A 91 -7.10 -11.85 -15.77
C PHE A 91 -7.15 -12.24 -14.29
N LEU A 92 -7.59 -11.32 -13.43
CA LEU A 92 -7.77 -11.61 -12.00
C LEU A 92 -8.86 -12.66 -11.79
N CYS A 93 -9.97 -12.58 -12.51
CA CYS A 93 -11.04 -13.57 -12.46
C CYS A 93 -10.60 -14.94 -12.99
N VAL A 94 -9.86 -14.99 -14.09
CA VAL A 94 -9.39 -16.24 -14.70
C VAL A 94 -8.35 -16.95 -13.82
N TYR A 95 -7.47 -16.19 -13.14
CA TYR A 95 -6.41 -16.76 -12.30
C TYR A 95 -6.82 -17.00 -10.86
N ASN A 96 -7.93 -16.45 -10.41
CA ASN A 96 -8.22 -16.46 -8.98
C ASN A 96 -9.68 -16.73 -8.63
N ILE A 97 -9.98 -17.99 -8.33
CA ILE A 97 -11.24 -18.41 -7.69
C ILE A 97 -11.42 -17.66 -6.32
N SER A 98 -10.36 -17.10 -5.78
CA SER A 98 -10.32 -16.35 -4.50
C SER A 98 -10.51 -14.84 -4.65
N LEU A 99 -10.90 -14.32 -5.82
CA LEU A 99 -11.28 -12.91 -5.96
C LEU A 99 -12.34 -12.50 -4.93
N ILE A 100 -13.32 -13.38 -4.68
CA ILE A 100 -14.35 -13.19 -3.64
C ILE A 100 -13.72 -13.01 -2.25
N LYS A 101 -12.65 -13.75 -1.93
CA LYS A 101 -11.95 -13.59 -0.65
C LYS A 101 -11.24 -12.23 -0.56
N THR A 102 -10.55 -11.84 -1.62
CA THR A 102 -9.89 -10.53 -1.69
C THR A 102 -10.92 -9.41 -1.54
N LEU A 103 -12.03 -9.48 -2.28
CA LEU A 103 -13.12 -8.51 -2.19
C LEU A 103 -13.73 -8.45 -0.79
N ARG A 104 -13.85 -9.58 -0.08
CA ARG A 104 -14.32 -9.60 1.32
C ARG A 104 -13.38 -8.85 2.26
N VAL A 105 -12.07 -8.94 2.06
CA VAL A 105 -11.12 -8.15 2.86
C VAL A 105 -11.32 -6.67 2.58
N PHE A 106 -11.25 -6.26 1.31
CA PHE A 106 -11.37 -4.85 0.92
C PHE A 106 -12.73 -4.24 1.28
N SER A 107 -13.82 -5.03 1.30
CA SER A 107 -15.14 -4.54 1.72
C SER A 107 -15.24 -4.24 3.21
N ASN A 108 -14.30 -4.70 4.02
CA ASN A 108 -14.22 -4.41 5.45
C ASN A 108 -13.34 -3.19 5.78
N LEU A 109 -12.54 -2.70 4.80
CA LEU A 109 -11.71 -1.51 4.99
C LEU A 109 -12.59 -0.26 4.93
N ASP A 110 -12.32 0.68 5.82
CA ASP A 110 -13.09 1.92 5.93
C ASP A 110 -12.16 3.12 6.12
N ASN A 111 -11.81 3.76 5.02
CA ASN A 111 -10.94 4.95 5.06
C ASN A 111 -11.62 6.20 5.63
N LYS A 112 -12.94 6.17 5.85
CA LYS A 112 -13.67 7.26 6.50
C LYS A 112 -13.24 7.51 7.94
N ILE A 113 -12.51 6.55 8.53
CA ILE A 113 -11.89 6.72 9.85
C ILE A 113 -10.83 7.82 9.87
N PHE A 114 -10.17 8.07 8.73
CA PHE A 114 -9.18 9.12 8.62
C PHE A 114 -9.86 10.48 8.43
N GLU A 115 -9.29 11.50 9.04
CA GLU A 115 -9.75 12.87 8.87
C GLU A 115 -9.54 13.38 7.44
N LYS A 116 -10.26 14.43 7.07
CA LYS A 116 -10.03 15.14 5.80
C LYS A 116 -8.59 15.64 5.72
N ASN A 117 -8.05 15.72 4.52
CA ASN A 117 -6.67 16.12 4.25
C ASN A 117 -5.61 15.12 4.78
N THR A 118 -6.00 13.85 4.96
CA THR A 118 -5.06 12.79 5.31
C THR A 118 -4.53 12.10 4.05
N LEU A 119 -3.21 12.01 3.95
CA LEU A 119 -2.54 11.20 2.94
C LEU A 119 -2.12 9.87 3.56
N LEU A 120 -2.45 8.77 2.88
CA LEU A 120 -2.09 7.41 3.30
C LEU A 120 -0.88 6.89 2.52
N ILE A 121 -0.01 6.19 3.20
CA ILE A 121 0.99 5.34 2.53
C ILE A 121 0.25 4.24 1.77
N SER A 122 0.32 4.28 0.43
CA SER A 122 -0.46 3.36 -0.40
C SER A 122 0.10 3.21 -1.83
N PRO A 123 1.07 2.32 -2.09
CA PRO A 123 1.82 1.47 -1.16
C PRO A 123 3.23 1.98 -0.82
N VAL A 124 3.93 1.28 0.09
CA VAL A 124 5.39 1.34 0.25
C VAL A 124 5.99 -0.04 0.09
N PHE A 125 7.02 -0.19 -0.75
CA PHE A 125 7.73 -1.45 -0.90
C PHE A 125 9.18 -1.24 -1.34
N VAL A 126 10.01 -2.24 -1.03
CA VAL A 126 11.45 -2.26 -1.33
C VAL A 126 11.79 -3.60 -1.97
N ASP A 127 12.68 -3.58 -2.94
CA ASP A 127 13.24 -4.78 -3.55
C ASP A 127 13.71 -5.78 -2.49
N LYS A 128 13.30 -7.04 -2.62
CA LYS A 128 13.53 -8.09 -1.62
C LYS A 128 15.02 -8.26 -1.26
N ALA A 129 15.94 -8.09 -2.23
CA ALA A 129 17.38 -8.14 -2.00
C ALA A 129 17.94 -6.93 -1.25
N HIS A 130 17.15 -5.89 -1.09
CA HIS A 130 17.53 -4.63 -0.46
C HIS A 130 16.73 -4.29 0.81
N GLN A 131 15.84 -5.18 1.25
CA GLN A 131 15.13 -5.06 2.51
C GLN A 131 16.09 -5.08 3.70
N GLY A 132 15.66 -4.53 4.84
CA GLY A 132 16.48 -4.42 6.06
C GLY A 132 17.59 -3.36 6.00
N LYS A 133 17.74 -2.61 4.90
CA LYS A 133 18.77 -1.56 4.72
C LYS A 133 18.25 -0.14 4.95
N GLY A 134 17.10 0.02 5.59
CA GLY A 134 16.51 1.32 5.94
C GLY A 134 15.91 2.11 4.76
N ILE A 135 15.76 1.51 3.56
CA ILE A 135 15.23 2.21 2.38
C ILE A 135 13.79 2.68 2.62
N ALA A 136 12.90 1.80 3.10
CA ALA A 136 11.53 2.18 3.42
C ALA A 136 11.47 3.31 4.47
N THR A 137 12.30 3.20 5.51
CA THR A 137 12.43 4.23 6.56
C THR A 137 12.77 5.60 5.96
N ARG A 138 13.76 5.67 5.07
CA ARG A 138 14.16 6.95 4.43
C ARG A 138 13.03 7.53 3.57
N LEU A 139 12.39 6.69 2.76
CA LEU A 139 11.31 7.15 1.88
C LEU A 139 10.09 7.64 2.66
N ILE A 140 9.76 6.98 3.77
CA ILE A 140 8.65 7.42 4.65
C ILE A 140 9.02 8.71 5.36
N LYS A 141 10.23 8.81 5.94
CA LYS A 141 10.71 10.04 6.62
C LYS A 141 10.75 11.22 5.66
N GLN A 142 11.23 11.02 4.43
CA GLN A 142 11.20 12.05 3.39
C GLN A 142 9.77 12.53 3.12
N GLY A 143 8.79 11.61 3.05
CA GLY A 143 7.38 11.98 2.93
C GLY A 143 6.86 12.76 4.13
N ILE A 144 7.22 12.37 5.36
CA ILE A 144 6.85 13.09 6.59
C ILE A 144 7.42 14.51 6.56
N GLU A 145 8.72 14.65 6.29
CA GLU A 145 9.44 15.94 6.25
C GLU A 145 8.86 16.90 5.20
N GLU A 146 8.40 16.39 4.08
CA GLU A 146 7.84 17.22 3.01
C GLU A 146 6.34 17.52 3.18
N LEU A 147 5.54 16.59 3.68
CA LEU A 147 4.08 16.70 3.65
C LEU A 147 3.50 17.32 4.92
N VAL A 148 4.08 17.05 6.09
CA VAL A 148 3.60 17.62 7.37
C VAL A 148 3.67 19.16 7.37
N PRO A 149 4.77 19.82 6.92
CA PRO A 149 4.82 21.26 6.84
C PRO A 149 3.83 21.90 5.87
N GLN A 150 3.29 21.12 4.91
CA GLN A 150 2.25 21.56 3.99
C GLN A 150 0.84 21.44 4.59
N GLY A 151 0.71 20.96 5.84
CA GLY A 151 -0.55 20.83 6.56
C GLY A 151 -1.31 19.53 6.29
N TYR A 152 -0.67 18.53 5.66
CA TYR A 152 -1.27 17.21 5.51
C TYR A 152 -1.19 16.43 6.81
N LYS A 153 -2.26 15.69 7.13
CA LYS A 153 -2.23 14.59 8.08
C LYS A 153 -1.74 13.34 7.36
N LEU A 154 -0.98 12.51 8.06
CA LEU A 154 -0.40 11.31 7.47
C LEU A 154 -0.93 10.07 8.17
N GLY A 155 -1.17 9.01 7.40
CA GLY A 155 -1.67 7.76 7.93
C GLY A 155 -1.27 6.56 7.07
N LEU A 156 -1.68 5.41 7.52
CA LEU A 156 -1.53 4.14 6.80
C LEU A 156 -2.53 3.10 7.32
N GLU A 157 -2.69 2.05 6.52
CA GLU A 157 -3.31 0.81 6.95
C GLU A 157 -2.32 -0.33 6.82
N THR A 158 -2.31 -1.24 7.80
CA THR A 158 -1.56 -2.49 7.68
C THR A 158 -2.35 -3.66 8.25
N GLN A 159 -2.35 -4.76 7.50
CA GLN A 159 -2.98 -6.02 7.90
C GLN A 159 -1.96 -7.01 8.49
N ASN A 160 -0.67 -6.67 8.45
CA ASN A 160 0.38 -7.46 9.06
C ASN A 160 0.78 -6.87 10.42
N PRO A 161 0.48 -7.57 11.56
CA PRO A 161 0.85 -7.11 12.89
C PRO A 161 2.36 -6.85 13.06
N GLU A 162 3.20 -7.59 12.31
CA GLU A 162 4.66 -7.44 12.38
C GLU A 162 5.15 -6.07 11.88
N ASN A 163 4.34 -5.38 11.07
CA ASN A 163 4.67 -4.05 10.57
C ASN A 163 4.37 -2.94 11.60
N VAL A 164 3.52 -3.18 12.60
CA VAL A 164 3.09 -2.16 13.56
C VAL A 164 4.29 -1.56 14.31
N PRO A 165 5.22 -2.35 14.89
CA PRO A 165 6.39 -1.79 15.58
C PRO A 165 7.31 -0.98 14.66
N PHE A 166 7.37 -1.32 13.38
CA PHE A 166 8.14 -0.56 12.39
C PHE A 166 7.55 0.85 12.19
N TYR A 167 6.24 0.94 12.03
CA TYR A 167 5.58 2.23 11.88
C TYR A 167 5.54 3.04 13.18
N GLU A 168 5.42 2.39 14.33
CA GLU A 168 5.51 3.06 15.64
C GLU A 168 6.86 3.76 15.84
N LYS A 169 7.98 3.13 15.43
CA LYS A 169 9.31 3.75 15.46
C LYS A 169 9.44 4.97 14.54
N LEU A 170 8.56 5.11 13.58
CA LEU A 170 8.50 6.26 12.67
C LEU A 170 7.53 7.35 13.16
N GLY A 171 6.95 7.21 14.36
CA GLY A 171 6.04 8.19 14.95
C GLY A 171 4.57 7.98 14.56
N PHE A 172 4.21 6.82 14.02
CA PHE A 172 2.80 6.48 13.80
C PHE A 172 2.22 5.83 15.07
N LYS A 173 0.98 6.15 15.38
CA LYS A 173 0.20 5.53 16.46
C LYS A 173 -1.02 4.84 15.90
N THR A 174 -1.42 3.72 16.49
CA THR A 174 -2.66 3.04 16.14
C THR A 174 -3.85 3.91 16.56
N LEU A 175 -4.59 4.37 15.56
CA LEU A 175 -5.84 5.10 15.74
C LEU A 175 -6.98 4.13 16.08
N GLU A 176 -7.08 3.04 15.34
CA GLU A 176 -8.06 1.99 15.53
C GLU A 176 -7.50 0.63 15.09
N TYR A 177 -7.90 -0.39 15.81
CA TYR A 177 -7.64 -1.79 15.47
C TYR A 177 -8.95 -2.52 15.24
N LYS A 178 -9.04 -3.29 14.15
CA LYS A 178 -10.17 -4.17 13.83
C LYS A 178 -9.65 -5.58 13.55
N PHE A 179 -10.38 -6.56 14.05
CA PHE A 179 -10.20 -7.95 13.63
C PHE A 179 -11.40 -8.36 12.78
N PHE A 180 -11.16 -8.73 11.55
CA PHE A 180 -12.20 -9.16 10.62
C PHE A 180 -12.40 -10.66 10.75
N GLU A 181 -13.31 -11.08 11.65
CA GLU A 181 -13.58 -12.49 11.98
C GLU A 181 -13.90 -13.34 10.75
N ASN A 182 -14.62 -12.80 9.77
CA ASN A 182 -15.04 -13.51 8.56
C ASN A 182 -13.89 -13.89 7.62
N VAL A 183 -12.70 -13.32 7.82
CA VAL A 183 -11.49 -13.54 7.01
C VAL A 183 -10.25 -13.81 7.85
N GLU A 184 -10.39 -13.73 9.20
CA GLU A 184 -9.30 -13.90 10.18
C GLU A 184 -8.10 -12.96 9.92
N ILE A 185 -8.39 -11.70 9.59
CA ILE A 185 -7.37 -10.70 9.26
C ILE A 185 -7.43 -9.56 10.27
N HIS A 186 -6.26 -9.19 10.76
CA HIS A 186 -6.03 -7.97 11.54
C HIS A 186 -6.01 -6.77 10.62
N ASN A 187 -6.51 -5.62 11.08
CA ASN A 187 -6.35 -4.35 10.39
C ASN A 187 -6.04 -3.25 11.40
N TYR A 188 -4.92 -2.57 11.18
CA TYR A 188 -4.46 -1.45 11.99
C TYR A 188 -4.56 -0.18 11.14
N TYR A 189 -5.36 0.77 11.58
CA TYR A 189 -5.41 2.13 11.08
C TYR A 189 -4.43 2.95 11.92
N MET A 190 -3.41 3.51 11.30
CA MET A 190 -2.38 4.25 12.01
C MET A 190 -2.26 5.67 11.49
N VAL A 191 -1.99 6.61 12.39
CA VAL A 191 -1.79 8.03 12.08
C VAL A 191 -0.46 8.50 12.63
N TYR A 192 0.20 9.40 11.90
CA TYR A 192 1.41 10.05 12.36
C TYR A 192 1.08 11.17 13.34
N ASP A 193 1.68 11.19 14.51
CA ASP A 193 1.49 12.22 15.52
C ASP A 193 2.77 13.00 15.91
N GLY A 194 3.88 12.67 15.26
CA GLY A 194 5.13 13.41 15.43
C GLY A 194 6.03 12.90 16.57
N GLU A 195 5.61 11.92 17.37
CA GLU A 195 6.44 11.35 18.42
C GLU A 195 7.14 10.07 17.92
N GLU A 196 8.42 10.17 17.56
CA GLU A 196 9.23 8.97 17.29
C GLU A 196 9.46 8.22 18.62
N LYS A 197 9.24 6.91 18.64
CA LYS A 197 9.63 6.06 19.77
C LYS A 197 11.08 5.61 19.57
N GLU A 198 11.91 5.82 20.61
CA GLU A 198 13.28 5.31 20.66
C GLU A 198 13.37 3.77 20.59
#